data_6a06a939f802f5eb91c2017fa078d830
#
_entry.id   6a06a939f802f5eb91c2017fa078d830
#
_cell.length_a   1.000
_cell.length_b   1.000
_cell.length_c   1.000
_cell.angle_alpha   90.00
_cell.angle_beta   90.00
_cell.angle_gamma   90.00
#
_symmetry.space_group_name_H-M   'P 1'
#
loop_
_entity.id
_entity.type
_entity.pdbx_description
1 polymer ?
#
loop_
_entity_poly.entity_id
_entity_poly.type
_entity_poly.pdbx_seq_one_letter_code
_entity_poly.pdbx_strand_id
1 'polypeptide(L)'
;AVAVVCVMGTMFTLLEIMLKPLLGLTDTQYGVVAGGSLHEIAHAVAAGSAFGEISLDSSLIMKLSRVLLLAPVALIVGYWYQKRLVTESEAEHTKAPKKLPIPWFLGGFILTSIIGTFLPLSAQTLDLLVQAAYVFLGMAMAALGISVNFKVIFKRGGAVFGAAAISSTCLLVFMIIMSKIFF
;
A
#
# COMPACT_ATOMS: atom_id res chain seq x y z
N ALA A 1 -13.76 -7.64 0.52
CA ALA A 1 -12.31 -7.74 0.31
C ALA A 1 -11.57 -6.65 1.12
N VAL A 2 -11.83 -5.35 0.92
CA VAL A 2 -11.11 -4.23 1.57
C VAL A 2 -11.11 -4.35 3.10
N ALA A 3 -12.26 -4.60 3.72
CA ALA A 3 -12.37 -4.73 5.17
C ALA A 3 -11.51 -5.87 5.75
N VAL A 4 -11.37 -6.98 5.02
CA VAL A 4 -10.49 -8.10 5.44
C VAL A 4 -9.03 -7.69 5.38
N VAL A 5 -8.62 -6.98 4.32
CA VAL A 5 -7.25 -6.49 4.16
C VAL A 5 -6.90 -5.48 5.25
N CYS A 6 -7.83 -4.60 5.62
CA CYS A 6 -7.65 -3.63 6.70
C CYS A 6 -7.42 -4.32 8.07
N VAL A 7 -8.28 -5.28 8.44
CA VAL A 7 -8.13 -6.05 9.68
C VAL A 7 -6.83 -6.85 9.69
N MET A 8 -6.53 -7.53 8.58
CA MET A 8 -5.27 -8.26 8.45
C MET A 8 -4.07 -7.31 8.54
N GLY A 9 -4.14 -6.13 7.91
CA GLY A 9 -3.10 -5.12 7.99
C GLY A 9 -2.79 -4.72 9.42
N THR A 10 -3.81 -4.46 10.24
CA THR A 10 -3.63 -4.14 11.67
C THR A 10 -2.98 -5.29 12.43
N MET A 11 -3.42 -6.53 12.19
CA MET A 11 -2.82 -7.71 12.83
C MET A 11 -1.34 -7.88 12.44
N PHE A 12 -1.04 -7.73 11.15
CA PHE A 12 0.34 -7.84 10.66
C PHE A 12 1.22 -6.68 11.14
N THR A 13 0.69 -5.46 11.27
CA THR A 13 1.40 -4.32 11.87
C THR A 13 1.88 -4.66 13.30
N LEU A 14 0.99 -5.18 14.14
CA LEU A 14 1.35 -5.58 15.50
C LEU A 14 2.35 -6.74 15.51
N LEU A 15 2.15 -7.72 14.63
CA LEU A 15 3.06 -8.86 14.48
C LEU A 15 4.46 -8.40 14.09
N GLU A 16 4.58 -7.50 13.11
CA GLU A 16 5.86 -6.99 12.62
C GLU A 16 6.62 -6.18 13.68
N ILE A 17 5.89 -5.36 14.46
CA ILE A 17 6.48 -4.64 15.60
C ILE A 17 7.08 -5.62 16.62
N MET A 18 6.40 -6.72 16.90
CA MET A 18 6.91 -7.76 17.81
C MET A 18 8.06 -8.57 17.20
N LEU A 19 8.07 -8.76 15.89
CA LEU A 19 9.09 -9.54 15.18
C LEU A 19 10.44 -8.81 15.09
N LYS A 20 10.49 -7.50 15.06
CA LYS A 20 11.73 -6.72 14.89
C LYS A 20 12.81 -7.12 15.92
N PRO A 21 12.56 -7.11 17.25
CA PRO A 21 13.57 -7.48 18.24
C PRO A 21 13.96 -8.95 18.14
N LEU A 22 13.03 -9.83 17.75
CA LEU A 22 13.29 -11.27 17.61
C LEU A 22 14.19 -11.59 16.42
N LEU A 23 14.08 -10.83 15.34
CA LEU A 23 14.83 -11.03 14.09
C LEU A 23 16.14 -10.24 14.04
N GLY A 24 16.37 -9.34 15.01
CA GLY A 24 17.54 -8.48 15.07
C GLY A 24 17.68 -7.55 13.85
N LEU A 25 16.56 -7.04 13.34
CA LEU A 25 16.53 -6.13 12.20
C LEU A 25 17.00 -4.73 12.60
N THR A 26 17.81 -4.10 11.76
CA THR A 26 18.13 -2.67 11.89
C THR A 26 16.88 -1.83 11.61
N ASP A 27 16.90 -0.53 11.97
CA ASP A 27 15.76 0.36 11.75
C ASP A 27 15.43 0.51 10.27
N THR A 28 16.46 0.60 9.41
CA THR A 28 16.29 0.65 7.96
C THR A 28 15.69 -0.65 7.42
N GLN A 29 16.25 -1.80 7.81
CA GLN A 29 15.75 -3.11 7.39
C GLN A 29 14.29 -3.30 7.79
N TYR A 30 13.94 -2.94 9.01
CA TYR A 30 12.58 -3.04 9.50
C TYR A 30 11.63 -2.09 8.73
N GLY A 31 12.04 -0.85 8.47
CA GLY A 31 11.26 0.09 7.65
C GLY A 31 10.98 -0.47 6.26
N VAL A 32 11.99 -1.04 5.60
CA VAL A 32 11.84 -1.69 4.28
C VAL A 32 10.87 -2.87 4.36
N VAL A 33 10.94 -3.71 5.41
CA VAL A 33 10.01 -4.81 5.63
C VAL A 33 8.59 -4.29 5.80
N ALA A 34 8.36 -3.35 6.72
CA ALA A 34 7.04 -2.80 7.01
C ALA A 34 6.42 -2.08 5.79
N GLY A 35 7.21 -1.27 5.08
CA GLY A 35 6.77 -0.61 3.86
C GLY A 35 6.42 -1.57 2.73
N GLY A 36 7.18 -2.67 2.60
CA GLY A 36 7.00 -3.65 1.53
C GLY A 36 5.92 -4.69 1.80
N SER A 37 5.78 -5.18 3.04
CA SER A 37 4.85 -6.25 3.41
C SER A 37 3.44 -5.76 3.68
N LEU A 38 3.27 -4.65 4.41
CA LEU A 38 1.96 -4.11 4.75
C LEU A 38 1.23 -3.57 3.52
N HIS A 39 -0.09 -3.71 3.50
CA HIS A 39 -0.88 -3.40 2.32
C HIS A 39 -1.26 -1.91 2.22
N GLU A 40 -1.46 -1.25 3.34
CA GLU A 40 -1.93 0.14 3.41
C GLU A 40 -0.83 1.08 3.91
N ILE A 41 -0.85 2.33 3.44
CA ILE A 41 0.12 3.36 3.85
C ILE A 41 0.04 3.63 5.35
N ALA A 42 -1.18 3.68 5.90
CA ALA A 42 -1.39 3.94 7.33
C ALA A 42 -0.73 2.90 8.24
N HIS A 43 -0.84 1.61 7.86
CA HIS A 43 -0.18 0.54 8.60
C HIS A 43 1.35 0.63 8.50
N ALA A 44 1.87 0.97 7.32
CA ALA A 44 3.31 1.15 7.13
C ALA A 44 3.85 2.35 7.93
N VAL A 45 3.10 3.45 8.01
CA VAL A 45 3.42 4.60 8.86
C VAL A 45 3.39 4.20 10.33
N ALA A 46 2.34 3.53 10.79
CA ALA A 46 2.20 3.09 12.18
C ALA A 46 3.32 2.13 12.60
N ALA A 47 3.65 1.16 11.74
CA ALA A 47 4.75 0.23 12.00
C ALA A 47 6.10 0.96 11.98
N GLY A 48 6.37 1.77 10.96
CA GLY A 48 7.62 2.51 10.81
C GLY A 48 7.89 3.46 11.96
N SER A 49 6.88 4.22 12.40
CA SER A 49 7.00 5.17 13.51
C SER A 49 7.29 4.53 14.87
N ALA A 50 7.00 3.25 15.04
CA ALA A 50 7.25 2.54 16.29
C ALA A 50 8.74 2.45 16.67
N PHE A 51 9.65 2.62 15.71
CA PHE A 51 11.10 2.49 15.92
C PHE A 51 11.91 3.71 15.46
N GLY A 52 11.26 4.85 15.35
CA GLY A 52 11.89 6.14 15.08
C GLY A 52 11.88 6.57 13.61
N GLU A 53 12.49 7.73 13.37
CA GLU A 53 12.42 8.42 12.07
C GLU A 53 13.04 7.61 10.92
N ILE A 54 14.20 6.97 11.14
CA ILE A 54 14.88 6.17 10.11
C ILE A 54 13.98 5.03 9.61
N SER A 55 13.30 4.36 10.55
CA SER A 55 12.37 3.29 10.22
C SER A 55 11.13 3.81 9.48
N LEU A 56 10.60 4.95 9.91
CA LEU A 56 9.46 5.60 9.28
C LEU A 56 9.78 6.02 7.85
N ASP A 57 10.89 6.72 7.64
CA ASP A 57 11.32 7.18 6.32
C ASP A 57 11.55 6.00 5.36
N SER A 58 12.27 4.98 5.83
CA SER A 58 12.51 3.76 5.04
C SER A 58 11.20 3.07 4.65
N SER A 59 10.24 3.02 5.58
CA SER A 59 8.91 2.44 5.35
C SER A 59 8.11 3.24 4.32
N LEU A 60 8.13 4.57 4.42
CA LEU A 60 7.45 5.47 3.48
C LEU A 60 8.07 5.38 2.09
N ILE A 61 9.40 5.45 1.97
CA ILE A 61 10.11 5.36 0.69
C ILE A 61 9.76 4.03 0.00
N MET A 62 9.83 2.91 0.72
CA MET A 62 9.50 1.60 0.17
C MET A 62 8.05 1.53 -0.28
N LYS A 63 7.12 2.06 0.53
CA LYS A 63 5.69 2.08 0.22
C LYS A 63 5.36 2.93 -0.99
N LEU A 64 5.90 4.16 -1.04
CA LEU A 64 5.67 5.09 -2.15
C LEU A 64 6.27 4.57 -3.46
N SER A 65 7.45 3.94 -3.41
CA SER A 65 8.06 3.27 -4.57
C SER A 65 7.15 2.17 -5.13
N ARG A 66 6.51 1.37 -4.26
CA ARG A 66 5.54 0.35 -4.68
C ARG A 66 4.31 0.97 -5.35
N VAL A 67 3.80 2.09 -4.79
CA VAL A 67 2.66 2.81 -5.38
C VAL A 67 3.03 3.41 -6.73
N LEU A 68 4.24 3.94 -6.88
CA LEU A 68 4.75 4.47 -8.14
C LEU A 68 4.84 3.38 -9.22
N LEU A 69 5.33 2.19 -8.86
CA LEU A 69 5.41 1.04 -9.77
C LEU A 69 4.04 0.50 -10.19
N LEU A 70 2.99 0.79 -9.42
CA LEU A 70 1.62 0.42 -9.79
C LEU A 70 1.16 1.09 -11.11
N ALA A 71 1.66 2.29 -11.41
CA ALA A 71 1.32 3.05 -12.62
C ALA A 71 1.64 2.28 -13.90
N PRO A 72 2.92 1.92 -14.18
CA PRO A 72 3.26 1.20 -15.39
C PRO A 72 2.59 -0.19 -15.43
N VAL A 73 2.48 -0.87 -14.30
CA VAL A 73 1.80 -2.18 -14.24
C VAL A 73 0.33 -2.05 -14.58
N ALA A 74 -0.38 -1.06 -14.04
CA ALA A 74 -1.79 -0.82 -14.35
C ALA A 74 -2.01 -0.49 -15.83
N LEU A 75 -1.10 0.27 -16.44
CA LEU A 75 -1.15 0.57 -17.88
C LEU A 75 -0.92 -0.67 -18.74
N ILE A 76 0.08 -1.49 -18.41
CA ILE A 76 0.39 -2.73 -19.14
C ILE A 76 -0.78 -3.71 -19.03
N VAL A 77 -1.27 -3.95 -17.82
CA VAL A 77 -2.40 -4.87 -17.60
C VAL A 77 -3.67 -4.34 -18.25
N GLY A 78 -3.94 -3.04 -18.14
CA GLY A 78 -5.08 -2.38 -18.78
C GLY A 78 -5.05 -2.50 -20.29
N TYR A 79 -3.88 -2.28 -20.91
CA TYR A 79 -3.68 -2.47 -22.35
C TYR A 79 -3.89 -3.94 -22.78
N TRP A 80 -3.34 -4.88 -22.03
CA TRP A 80 -3.48 -6.32 -22.30
C TRP A 80 -4.94 -6.80 -22.21
N TYR A 81 -5.64 -6.30 -21.18
CA TYR A 81 -7.06 -6.62 -20.98
C TYR A 81 -7.94 -6.02 -22.07
N GLN A 82 -7.68 -4.78 -22.49
CA GLN A 82 -8.40 -4.19 -23.63
C GLN A 82 -8.18 -4.95 -24.92
N LYS A 83 -6.95 -5.39 -25.21
CA LYS A 83 -6.65 -6.17 -26.40
C LYS A 83 -7.43 -7.49 -26.43
N ARG A 84 -7.59 -8.15 -25.28
CA ARG A 84 -8.42 -9.38 -25.18
C ARG A 84 -9.91 -9.08 -25.40
N LEU A 85 -10.44 -8.03 -24.77
CA LEU A 85 -11.84 -7.64 -24.92
C LEU A 85 -12.19 -7.25 -26.37
N VAL A 86 -11.29 -6.58 -27.08
CA VAL A 86 -11.49 -6.25 -28.50
C VAL A 86 -11.55 -7.53 -29.34
N THR A 87 -10.69 -8.49 -29.07
CA THR A 87 -10.68 -9.78 -29.79
C THR A 87 -11.96 -10.60 -29.52
N GLU A 88 -12.49 -10.55 -28.28
CA GLU A 88 -13.76 -11.22 -27.94
C GLU A 88 -14.99 -10.45 -28.45
N SER A 89 -14.93 -9.12 -28.49
CA SER A 89 -16.05 -8.25 -28.94
C SER A 89 -16.21 -8.22 -30.45
N GLU A 90 -15.17 -8.50 -31.24
CA GLU A 90 -15.28 -8.70 -32.71
C GLU A 90 -16.11 -9.96 -33.06
N ALA A 91 -16.20 -10.92 -32.11
CA ALA A 91 -17.06 -12.10 -32.24
C ALA A 91 -18.53 -11.83 -31.87
N GLU A 92 -18.86 -10.80 -31.10
CA GLU A 92 -20.21 -10.55 -30.55
C GLU A 92 -20.86 -9.19 -30.92
N HIS A 93 -20.29 -8.37 -31.82
CA HIS A 93 -20.85 -7.07 -32.25
C HIS A 93 -21.17 -6.07 -31.13
N THR A 94 -20.59 -6.20 -29.95
CA THR A 94 -20.81 -5.29 -28.80
C THR A 94 -19.64 -4.30 -28.69
N LYS A 95 -19.94 -2.99 -28.69
CA LYS A 95 -18.91 -1.93 -28.57
C LYS A 95 -18.26 -1.99 -27.21
N ALA A 96 -17.03 -2.51 -27.12
CA ALA A 96 -16.20 -2.45 -25.91
C ALA A 96 -15.88 -0.99 -25.54
N PRO A 97 -15.88 -0.62 -24.25
CA PRO A 97 -15.54 0.75 -23.82
C PRO A 97 -14.06 1.04 -24.09
N LYS A 98 -13.80 2.02 -24.96
CA LYS A 98 -12.45 2.42 -25.42
C LYS A 98 -11.61 3.20 -24.40
N LYS A 99 -12.02 3.30 -23.14
CA LYS A 99 -11.28 4.11 -22.15
C LYS A 99 -10.45 3.23 -21.24
N LEU A 100 -9.11 3.36 -21.32
CA LEU A 100 -8.20 2.85 -20.27
C LEU A 100 -8.59 3.45 -18.93
N PRO A 101 -8.75 2.66 -17.87
CA PRO A 101 -8.93 3.18 -16.52
C PRO A 101 -7.59 3.73 -16.01
N ILE A 102 -7.27 4.97 -16.41
CA ILE A 102 -6.07 5.65 -15.90
C ILE A 102 -6.39 6.15 -14.49
N PRO A 103 -5.67 5.74 -13.46
CA PRO A 103 -5.88 6.22 -12.10
C PRO A 103 -5.38 7.68 -11.98
N TRP A 104 -6.30 8.62 -12.07
CA TRP A 104 -6.02 10.07 -12.06
C TRP A 104 -5.21 10.54 -10.85
N PHE A 105 -5.39 9.87 -9.69
CA PHE A 105 -4.62 10.20 -8.48
C PHE A 105 -3.11 10.02 -8.67
N LEU A 106 -2.70 9.13 -9.58
CA LEU A 106 -1.29 8.88 -9.87
C LEU A 106 -0.65 10.07 -10.59
N GLY A 107 -1.40 10.69 -11.52
CA GLY A 107 -0.99 11.95 -12.16
C GLY A 107 -0.82 13.06 -11.14
N GLY A 108 -1.75 13.19 -10.20
CA GLY A 108 -1.66 14.11 -9.07
C GLY A 108 -0.43 13.84 -8.20
N PHE A 109 -0.15 12.59 -7.87
CA PHE A 109 1.03 12.19 -7.09
C PHE A 109 2.35 12.56 -7.78
N ILE A 110 2.49 12.25 -9.06
CA ILE A 110 3.69 12.61 -9.85
C ILE A 110 3.85 14.13 -9.91
N LEU A 111 2.76 14.87 -10.17
CA LEU A 111 2.79 16.31 -10.25
C LEU A 111 3.22 16.94 -8.91
N THR A 112 2.64 16.52 -7.80
CA THR A 112 3.00 17.02 -6.47
C THR A 112 4.43 16.63 -6.07
N SER A 113 4.91 15.45 -6.48
CA SER A 113 6.29 15.03 -6.26
C SER A 113 7.28 15.92 -7.03
N ILE A 114 6.98 16.25 -8.28
CA ILE A 114 7.80 17.18 -9.08
C ILE A 114 7.80 18.57 -8.43
N ILE A 115 6.63 19.09 -8.06
CA ILE A 115 6.50 20.38 -7.40
C ILE A 115 7.30 20.41 -6.09
N GLY A 116 7.18 19.39 -5.24
CA GLY A 116 7.91 19.28 -3.99
C GLY A 116 9.43 19.19 -4.15
N THR A 117 9.90 18.65 -5.29
CA THR A 117 11.34 18.55 -5.59
C THR A 117 11.91 19.88 -6.06
N PHE A 118 11.17 20.65 -6.87
CA PHE A 118 11.66 21.89 -7.50
C PHE A 118 11.31 23.17 -6.73
N LEU A 119 10.24 23.16 -5.91
CA LEU A 119 9.89 24.31 -5.08
C LEU A 119 10.56 24.19 -3.71
N PRO A 120 11.38 25.16 -3.30
CA PRO A 120 11.89 25.22 -1.92
C PRO A 120 10.77 25.61 -0.96
N LEU A 121 10.01 24.62 -0.51
CA LEU A 121 8.99 24.81 0.52
C LEU A 121 9.65 25.10 1.86
N SER A 122 9.12 26.06 2.62
CA SER A 122 9.63 26.30 3.95
C SER A 122 9.37 25.09 4.87
N ALA A 123 10.26 24.84 5.83
CA ALA A 123 10.12 23.73 6.76
C ALA A 123 8.75 23.75 7.48
N GLN A 124 8.27 24.94 7.86
CA GLN A 124 6.96 25.10 8.49
C GLN A 124 5.79 24.69 7.59
N THR A 125 5.88 24.99 6.29
CA THR A 125 4.84 24.58 5.33
C THR A 125 4.86 23.08 5.13
N LEU A 126 6.04 22.48 5.09
CA LEU A 126 6.20 21.03 4.97
C LEU A 126 5.61 20.30 6.18
N ASP A 127 5.93 20.76 7.39
CA ASP A 127 5.40 20.19 8.63
C ASP A 127 3.88 20.29 8.70
N LEU A 128 3.30 21.43 8.28
CA LEU A 128 1.84 21.59 8.24
C LEU A 128 1.19 20.61 7.24
N LEU A 129 1.78 20.44 6.06
CA LEU A 129 1.28 19.49 5.05
C LEU A 129 1.37 18.05 5.53
N VAL A 130 2.47 17.68 6.20
CA VAL A 130 2.67 16.35 6.77
C VAL A 130 1.65 16.08 7.89
N GLN A 131 1.44 17.04 8.79
CA GLN A 131 0.43 16.90 9.85
C GLN A 131 -0.98 16.78 9.28
N ALA A 132 -1.32 17.59 8.27
CA ALA A 132 -2.61 17.47 7.57
C ALA A 132 -2.76 16.08 6.91
N ALA A 133 -1.71 15.57 6.28
CA ALA A 133 -1.71 14.24 5.68
C ALA A 133 -1.97 13.15 6.73
N TYR A 134 -1.35 13.22 7.91
CA TYR A 134 -1.60 12.28 9.00
C TYR A 134 -3.04 12.34 9.52
N VAL A 135 -3.63 13.55 9.63
CA VAL A 135 -5.03 13.71 10.03
C VAL A 135 -5.96 13.05 8.99
N PHE A 136 -5.77 13.34 7.70
CA PHE A 136 -6.57 12.72 6.64
C PHE A 136 -6.40 11.20 6.59
N LEU A 137 -5.18 10.71 6.81
CA LEU A 137 -4.90 9.28 6.87
C LEU A 137 -5.64 8.63 8.04
N GLY A 138 -5.62 9.25 9.22
CA GLY A 138 -6.36 8.79 10.40
C GLY A 138 -7.87 8.78 10.17
N MET A 139 -8.41 9.83 9.54
CA MET A 139 -9.83 9.89 9.17
C MET A 139 -10.22 8.79 8.18
N ALA A 140 -9.40 8.54 7.18
CA ALA A 140 -9.63 7.48 6.20
C ALA A 140 -9.64 6.09 6.87
N MET A 141 -8.69 5.85 7.79
CA MET A 141 -8.64 4.59 8.56
C MET A 141 -9.83 4.41 9.49
N ALA A 142 -10.26 5.48 10.16
CA ALA A 142 -11.47 5.46 11.00
C ALA A 142 -12.72 5.15 10.16
N ALA A 143 -12.87 5.79 9.00
CA ALA A 143 -13.98 5.54 8.09
C ALA A 143 -14.01 4.09 7.58
N LEU A 144 -12.84 3.54 7.22
CA LEU A 144 -12.71 2.14 6.84
C LEU A 144 -13.07 1.21 8.00
N GLY A 145 -12.59 1.51 9.22
CA GLY A 145 -12.89 0.73 10.42
C GLY A 145 -14.39 0.68 10.73
N ILE A 146 -15.08 1.81 10.64
CA ILE A 146 -16.55 1.90 10.84
C ILE A 146 -17.30 1.11 9.76
N SER A 147 -16.79 1.07 8.53
CA SER A 147 -17.40 0.34 7.42
C SER A 147 -17.25 -1.19 7.53
N VAL A 148 -16.45 -1.68 8.46
CA VAL A 148 -16.19 -3.11 8.64
C VAL A 148 -17.40 -3.80 9.27
N ASN A 149 -18.03 -4.69 8.51
CA ASN A 149 -19.10 -5.54 9.02
C ASN A 149 -18.53 -6.91 9.46
N PHE A 150 -18.19 -7.01 10.74
CA PHE A 150 -17.61 -8.23 11.32
C PHE A 150 -18.49 -9.48 11.10
N LYS A 151 -19.83 -9.33 11.11
CA LYS A 151 -20.77 -10.43 10.92
C LYS A 151 -20.64 -11.08 9.53
N VAL A 152 -20.36 -10.25 8.52
CA VAL A 152 -20.12 -10.73 7.14
C VAL A 152 -18.75 -11.39 7.04
N ILE A 153 -17.73 -10.85 7.70
CA ILE A 153 -16.38 -11.41 7.73
C ILE A 153 -16.40 -12.81 8.33
N PHE A 154 -17.05 -13.00 9.48
CA PHE A 154 -17.13 -14.30 10.15
C PHE A 154 -17.97 -15.33 9.41
N LYS A 155 -19.08 -14.91 8.74
CA LYS A 155 -19.98 -15.86 8.05
C LYS A 155 -19.51 -16.27 6.64
N ARG A 156 -18.87 -15.36 5.90
CA ARG A 156 -18.52 -15.57 4.47
C ARG A 156 -17.05 -15.29 4.16
N GLY A 157 -16.28 -14.84 5.14
CA GLY A 157 -14.93 -14.34 4.94
C GLY A 157 -13.80 -15.38 5.11
N GLY A 158 -14.09 -16.60 5.55
CA GLY A 158 -13.05 -17.58 5.91
C GLY A 158 -12.05 -17.85 4.79
N ALA A 159 -12.52 -18.09 3.57
CA ALA A 159 -11.65 -18.32 2.42
C ALA A 159 -10.85 -17.05 2.03
N VAL A 160 -11.51 -15.88 2.06
CA VAL A 160 -10.86 -14.60 1.75
C VAL A 160 -9.84 -14.23 2.82
N PHE A 161 -10.16 -14.49 4.10
CA PHE A 161 -9.27 -14.27 5.23
C PHE A 161 -8.05 -15.20 5.16
N GLY A 162 -8.26 -16.49 4.86
CA GLY A 162 -7.17 -17.45 4.66
C GLY A 162 -6.25 -17.07 3.50
N ALA A 163 -6.81 -16.70 2.36
CA ALA A 163 -6.03 -16.25 1.20
C ALA A 163 -5.23 -14.97 1.52
N ALA A 164 -5.84 -14.00 2.21
CA ALA A 164 -5.16 -12.78 2.64
C ALA A 164 -4.03 -13.08 3.64
N ALA A 165 -4.25 -13.97 4.61
CA ALA A 165 -3.24 -14.37 5.58
C ALA A 165 -2.04 -15.04 4.92
N ILE A 166 -2.27 -15.99 4.01
CA ILE A 166 -1.22 -16.67 3.27
C ILE A 166 -0.42 -15.67 2.43
N SER A 167 -1.11 -14.81 1.68
CA SER A 167 -0.46 -13.79 0.85
C SER A 167 0.39 -12.82 1.68
N SER A 168 -0.15 -12.32 2.81
CA SER A 168 0.57 -11.41 3.70
C SER A 168 1.78 -12.09 4.35
N THR A 169 1.64 -13.35 4.76
CA THR A 169 2.76 -14.11 5.33
C THR A 169 3.85 -14.36 4.31
N CYS A 170 3.50 -14.78 3.09
CA CYS A 170 4.47 -14.97 2.01
C CYS A 170 5.21 -13.66 1.69
N LEU A 171 4.46 -12.56 1.62
CA LEU A 171 5.04 -11.24 1.34
C LEU A 171 5.97 -10.77 2.48
N LEU A 172 5.57 -10.98 3.74
CA LEU A 172 6.38 -10.66 4.91
C LEU A 172 7.70 -11.44 4.91
N VAL A 173 7.63 -12.76 4.72
CA VAL A 173 8.83 -13.62 4.66
C VAL A 173 9.74 -13.18 3.51
N PHE A 174 9.17 -12.94 2.34
CA PHE A 174 9.92 -12.43 1.19
C PHE A 174 10.62 -11.11 1.50
N MET A 175 9.93 -10.16 2.12
CA MET A 175 10.50 -8.86 2.46
C MET A 175 11.58 -8.95 3.54
N ILE A 176 11.45 -9.84 4.52
CA ILE A 176 12.49 -10.09 5.52
C ILE A 176 13.77 -10.63 4.85
N ILE A 177 13.62 -11.60 3.94
CA ILE A 177 14.77 -12.18 3.22
C ILE A 177 15.44 -11.11 2.35
N MET A 178 14.66 -10.37 1.56
CA MET A 178 15.18 -9.31 0.69
C MET A 178 15.86 -8.19 1.49
N SER A 179 15.25 -7.77 2.59
CA SER A 179 15.82 -6.74 3.46
C SER A 179 17.17 -7.15 4.05
N LYS A 180 17.36 -8.42 4.44
CA LYS A 180 18.62 -8.94 4.96
C LYS A 180 19.71 -9.14 3.89
N ILE A 181 19.31 -9.30 2.63
CA ILE A 181 20.26 -9.48 1.52
C ILE A 181 20.78 -8.12 1.02
N PHE A 182 19.91 -7.11 0.97
CA PHE A 182 20.23 -5.83 0.31
C PHE A 182 20.60 -4.70 1.27
N PHE A 183 20.23 -4.81 2.52
CA PHE A 183 20.46 -3.82 3.59
C PHE A 183 21.08 -4.46 4.83
#